data_05d6196c6e4f9a43737d850a22815a7f
#
_entry.id   05d6196c6e4f9a43737d850a22815a7f
#
_cell.length_a   1.000
_cell.length_b   1.000
_cell.length_c   1.000
_cell.angle_alpha   90.00
_cell.angle_beta   90.00
_cell.angle_gamma   90.00
#
_symmetry.space_group_name_H-M   'P 1'
#
loop_
_entity.id
_entity.type
_entity.pdbx_description
1 polymer ?
#
loop_
_entity_poly.entity_id
_entity_poly.type
_entity_poly.pdbx_seq_one_letter_code
_entity_poly.pdbx_strand_id
1 'polypeptide(L)'
;MSSFFNTDDTKEEYNASEPVNDRKRWLEQFIHLMGHTGNYTREEAITAIDKEGTLPDVLIFDPSKLAKYPNGRVFTDDVIDYRLAFLTKNECPPSGLKPHTDVLKEFPYLGTPHSK
;
A
#
# COMPACT_ATOMS: atom_id res chain seq x y z
N MET A 1 -3.74 16.33 -0.56
CA MET A 1 -3.13 15.33 0.33
C MET A 1 -1.68 15.72 0.52
N SER A 2 -1.38 16.58 1.51
CA SER A 2 0.01 16.69 1.94
C SER A 2 0.31 15.34 2.58
N SER A 3 0.92 14.48 1.84
CA SER A 3 1.14 13.16 2.33
C SER A 3 2.17 13.25 3.45
N PHE A 4 1.88 12.55 4.48
CA PHE A 4 2.76 12.21 5.58
C PHE A 4 4.22 11.92 5.13
N PHE A 5 4.39 11.32 3.95
CA PHE A 5 5.70 11.03 3.37
C PHE A 5 6.25 12.10 2.41
N ASN A 6 5.51 13.19 2.15
CA ASN A 6 5.93 14.22 1.20
C ASN A 6 6.44 15.51 1.87
N THR A 7 6.57 15.54 3.17
CA THR A 7 7.31 16.57 3.87
C THR A 7 8.75 16.08 4.07
N ASP A 8 9.73 16.85 3.66
CA ASP A 8 11.13 16.41 3.66
C ASP A 8 11.58 15.89 5.02
N ASP A 9 11.26 16.60 6.09
CA ASP A 9 11.66 16.21 7.44
C ASP A 9 11.05 14.84 7.85
N THR A 10 9.76 14.62 7.61
CA THR A 10 9.08 13.36 7.94
C THR A 10 9.61 12.19 7.11
N LYS A 11 9.86 12.43 5.83
CA LYS A 11 10.43 11.43 4.93
C LYS A 11 11.82 10.99 5.38
N GLU A 12 12.69 11.94 5.68
CA GLU A 12 14.05 11.66 6.15
C GLU A 12 14.04 10.94 7.50
N GLU A 13 13.17 11.36 8.42
CA GLU A 13 12.99 10.71 9.71
C GLU A 13 12.49 9.26 9.56
N TYR A 14 11.54 9.01 8.67
CA TYR A 14 11.03 7.68 8.38
C TYR A 14 12.12 6.79 7.78
N ASN A 15 12.85 7.29 6.78
CA ASN A 15 13.92 6.54 6.13
C ASN A 15 15.09 6.22 7.05
N ALA A 16 15.34 7.05 8.05
CA ALA A 16 16.40 6.85 9.04
C ALA A 16 15.95 5.94 10.21
N SER A 17 14.66 5.64 10.33
CA SER A 17 14.15 4.81 11.42
C SER A 17 14.22 3.32 11.10
N GLU A 18 14.31 2.49 12.14
CA GLU A 18 14.21 1.05 11.98
C GLU A 18 12.74 0.60 12.02
N PRO A 19 12.31 -0.35 11.16
CA PRO A 19 10.92 -0.80 11.08
C PRO A 19 10.33 -1.26 12.42
N VAL A 20 11.14 -1.83 13.31
CA VAL A 20 10.69 -2.25 14.65
C VAL A 20 10.11 -1.09 15.48
N ASN A 21 10.48 0.14 15.17
CA ASN A 21 10.02 1.35 15.85
C ASN A 21 8.80 2.00 15.18
N ASP A 22 8.44 1.59 13.96
CA ASP A 22 7.42 2.26 13.13
C ASP A 22 6.07 2.36 13.82
N ARG A 23 5.62 1.27 14.45
CA ARG A 23 4.32 1.28 15.13
C ARG A 23 4.27 2.31 16.25
N LYS A 24 5.33 2.39 17.07
CA LYS A 24 5.40 3.34 18.19
C LYS A 24 5.46 4.79 17.70
N ARG A 25 6.15 5.04 16.59
CA ARG A 25 6.40 6.39 16.08
C ARG A 25 5.27 6.92 15.22
N TRP A 26 4.67 6.06 14.39
CA TRP A 26 3.83 6.49 13.26
C TRP A 26 2.36 6.11 13.38
N LEU A 27 1.97 5.27 14.37
CA LEU A 27 0.59 4.81 14.51
C LEU A 27 -0.41 5.96 14.59
N GLU A 28 -0.12 6.98 15.37
CA GLU A 28 -1.03 8.12 15.56
C GLU A 28 -1.24 8.92 14.28
N GLN A 29 -0.17 9.11 13.50
CA GLN A 29 -0.28 9.79 12.21
C GLN A 29 -1.08 8.99 11.19
N PHE A 30 -0.92 7.65 11.17
CA PHE A 30 -1.73 6.78 10.31
C PHE A 30 -3.20 6.80 10.71
N ILE A 31 -3.50 6.72 12.01
CA ILE A 31 -4.87 6.84 12.52
C ILE A 31 -5.48 8.18 12.11
N HIS A 32 -4.75 9.28 12.29
CA HIS A 32 -5.20 10.61 11.90
C HIS A 32 -5.46 10.69 10.38
N LEU A 33 -4.54 10.18 9.56
CA LEU A 33 -4.71 10.14 8.12
C LEU A 33 -5.96 9.35 7.71
N MET A 34 -6.14 8.14 8.25
CA MET A 34 -7.30 7.28 7.94
C MET A 34 -8.61 7.89 8.41
N GLY A 35 -8.62 8.54 9.56
CA GLY A 35 -9.78 9.29 10.04
C GLY A 35 -10.16 10.44 9.10
N HIS A 36 -9.17 11.14 8.56
CA HIS A 36 -9.37 12.29 7.68
C HIS A 36 -9.73 11.88 6.24
N THR A 37 -9.18 10.78 5.74
CA THR A 37 -9.40 10.33 4.35
C THR A 37 -10.54 9.35 4.17
N GLY A 38 -10.84 8.54 5.20
CA GLY A 38 -11.82 7.45 5.11
C GLY A 38 -12.84 7.43 6.25
N ASN A 39 -12.92 8.50 7.04
CA ASN A 39 -13.84 8.57 8.20
C ASN A 39 -13.71 7.37 9.17
N TYR A 40 -12.51 6.81 9.28
CA TYR A 40 -12.25 5.76 10.25
C TYR A 40 -12.34 6.30 11.68
N THR A 41 -13.02 5.58 12.55
CA THR A 41 -12.82 5.77 13.99
C THR A 41 -11.42 5.28 14.37
N ARG A 42 -10.94 5.70 15.55
CA ARG A 42 -9.64 5.24 16.06
C ARG A 42 -9.52 3.72 16.10
N GLU A 43 -10.56 3.06 16.61
CA GLU A 43 -10.59 1.60 16.77
C GLU A 43 -10.62 0.87 15.42
N GLU A 44 -11.41 1.37 14.48
CA GLU A 44 -11.47 0.85 13.12
C GLU A 44 -10.09 1.00 12.40
N ALA A 45 -9.45 2.16 12.55
CA ALA A 45 -8.13 2.41 11.95
C ALA A 45 -7.08 1.45 12.51
N ILE A 46 -7.01 1.26 13.82
CA ILE A 46 -6.08 0.32 14.45
C ILE A 46 -6.34 -1.10 13.95
N THR A 47 -7.60 -1.55 13.93
CA THR A 47 -7.97 -2.87 13.44
C THR A 47 -7.57 -3.08 11.98
N ALA A 48 -7.79 -2.08 11.14
CA ALA A 48 -7.42 -2.13 9.73
C ALA A 48 -5.90 -2.17 9.53
N ILE A 49 -5.15 -1.34 10.25
CA ILE A 49 -3.67 -1.32 10.23
C ILE A 49 -3.11 -2.69 10.64
N ASP A 50 -3.65 -3.29 11.68
CA ASP A 50 -3.21 -4.59 12.18
C ASP A 50 -3.52 -5.73 11.20
N LYS A 51 -4.73 -5.72 10.65
CA LYS A 51 -5.17 -6.72 9.67
C LYS A 51 -4.32 -6.70 8.40
N GLU A 52 -3.97 -5.52 7.90
CA GLU A 52 -3.17 -5.35 6.70
C GLU A 52 -1.65 -5.46 6.96
N GLY A 53 -1.23 -5.48 8.22
CA GLY A 53 0.19 -5.48 8.58
C GLY A 53 0.92 -4.22 8.09
N THR A 54 0.25 -3.06 8.16
CA THR A 54 0.81 -1.80 7.64
C THR A 54 1.96 -1.28 8.50
N LEU A 55 1.94 -1.55 9.80
CA LEU A 55 2.99 -1.16 10.73
C LEU A 55 3.40 -2.34 11.64
N PRO A 56 4.68 -2.69 11.69
CA PRO A 56 5.82 -2.05 10.99
C PRO A 56 5.72 -2.22 9.46
N ASP A 57 6.32 -1.29 8.72
CA ASP A 57 6.35 -1.33 7.26
C ASP A 57 7.36 -2.38 6.76
N VAL A 58 6.97 -3.62 6.85
CA VAL A 58 7.76 -4.79 6.45
C VAL A 58 6.97 -5.62 5.47
N LEU A 59 7.54 -5.85 4.30
CA LEU A 59 6.94 -6.75 3.31
C LEU A 59 7.10 -8.20 3.77
N ILE A 60 5.97 -8.86 3.97
CA ILE A 60 5.92 -10.27 4.35
C ILE A 60 5.42 -11.06 3.15
N PHE A 61 6.19 -12.09 2.77
CA PHE A 61 5.79 -13.03 1.72
C PHE A 61 5.71 -14.45 2.27
N ASP A 62 4.54 -15.05 2.16
CA ASP A 62 4.29 -16.43 2.53
C ASP A 62 4.26 -17.29 1.24
N PRO A 63 5.28 -18.11 0.97
CA PRO A 63 5.37 -18.90 -0.25
C PRO A 63 4.34 -20.05 -0.31
N SER A 64 3.67 -20.36 0.79
CA SER A 64 2.59 -21.36 0.81
C SER A 64 1.26 -20.82 0.27
N LYS A 65 1.15 -19.50 0.10
CA LYS A 65 -0.03 -18.83 -0.41
C LYS A 65 0.18 -18.33 -1.83
N LEU A 66 -0.93 -18.10 -2.52
CA LEU A 66 -0.89 -17.50 -3.85
C LEU A 66 -0.22 -16.13 -3.81
N ALA A 67 0.74 -15.89 -4.71
CA ALA A 67 1.33 -14.59 -4.92
C ALA A 67 0.27 -13.64 -5.51
N LYS A 68 -0.25 -12.77 -4.69
CA LYS A 68 -1.21 -11.73 -5.01
C LYS A 68 -1.15 -10.67 -3.90
N TYR A 69 -1.19 -9.40 -4.28
CA TYR A 69 -1.12 -8.32 -3.29
C TYR A 69 -2.19 -8.49 -2.17
N PRO A 70 -1.85 -8.37 -0.86
CA PRO A 70 -0.58 -7.94 -0.29
C PRO A 70 0.47 -9.07 -0.04
N ASN A 71 0.18 -10.34 -0.34
CA ASN A 71 1.17 -11.43 -0.24
C ASN A 71 2.05 -11.46 -1.50
N GLY A 72 2.97 -10.52 -1.62
CA GLY A 72 3.68 -10.27 -2.85
C GLY A 72 2.83 -9.51 -3.88
N ARG A 73 3.27 -9.46 -5.12
CA ARG A 73 2.60 -8.76 -6.22
C ARG A 73 2.88 -9.47 -7.54
N VAL A 74 1.86 -9.65 -8.36
CA VAL A 74 1.99 -10.04 -9.76
C VAL A 74 1.82 -8.81 -10.68
N PHE A 75 2.24 -8.92 -11.94
CA PHE A 75 2.23 -7.80 -12.90
C PHE A 75 0.84 -7.20 -13.17
N THR A 76 -0.20 -7.97 -12.91
CA THR A 76 -1.60 -7.57 -13.13
C THR A 76 -2.30 -7.04 -11.88
N ASP A 77 -1.60 -6.98 -10.73
CA ASP A 77 -2.19 -6.47 -9.49
C ASP A 77 -2.30 -4.95 -9.52
N ASP A 78 -3.48 -4.43 -9.24
CA ASP A 78 -3.72 -3.01 -9.02
C ASP A 78 -3.53 -2.65 -7.55
N VAL A 79 -2.30 -2.30 -7.20
CA VAL A 79 -1.92 -1.94 -5.83
C VAL A 79 -2.45 -0.56 -5.44
N ILE A 80 -2.57 0.35 -6.40
CA ILE A 80 -3.00 1.73 -6.11
C ILE A 80 -4.47 1.75 -5.74
N ASP A 81 -5.34 1.13 -6.54
CA ASP A 81 -6.77 1.04 -6.23
C ASP A 81 -7.01 0.31 -4.90
N TYR A 82 -6.25 -0.77 -4.65
CA TYR A 82 -6.30 -1.48 -3.38
C TYR A 82 -5.97 -0.56 -2.19
N ARG A 83 -4.88 0.22 -2.28
CA ARG A 83 -4.47 1.11 -1.20
C ARG A 83 -5.39 2.32 -1.04
N LEU A 84 -5.92 2.85 -2.13
CA LEU A 84 -6.93 3.92 -2.05
C LEU A 84 -8.22 3.42 -1.40
N ALA A 85 -8.70 2.24 -1.77
CA ALA A 85 -9.85 1.61 -1.12
C ALA A 85 -9.61 1.40 0.39
N PHE A 86 -8.43 0.94 0.77
CA PHE A 86 -8.03 0.79 2.16
C PHE A 86 -8.06 2.13 2.92
N LEU A 87 -7.42 3.18 2.37
CA LEU A 87 -7.32 4.48 3.04
C LEU A 87 -8.66 5.21 3.14
N THR A 88 -9.55 5.02 2.18
CA THR A 88 -10.83 5.73 2.08
C THR A 88 -12.03 4.88 2.50
N LYS A 89 -11.80 3.74 3.12
CA LYS A 89 -12.87 2.81 3.57
C LYS A 89 -13.81 2.44 2.41
N ASN A 90 -13.23 2.21 1.22
CA ASN A 90 -13.90 1.92 -0.06
C ASN A 90 -14.78 3.08 -0.62
N GLU A 91 -14.64 4.29 -0.14
CA GLU A 91 -15.35 5.44 -0.72
C GLU A 91 -14.71 5.94 -2.02
N CYS A 92 -13.41 5.70 -2.22
CA CYS A 92 -12.75 6.02 -3.49
C CYS A 92 -13.11 4.95 -4.53
N PRO A 93 -13.77 5.32 -5.63
CA PRO A 93 -14.08 4.36 -6.68
C PRO A 93 -12.78 3.88 -7.35
N PRO A 94 -12.74 2.64 -7.86
CA PRO A 94 -11.59 2.13 -8.58
C PRO A 94 -11.35 2.97 -9.85
N SER A 95 -10.07 3.11 -10.23
CA SER A 95 -9.65 3.90 -11.40
C SER A 95 -10.25 3.39 -12.72
N GLY A 96 -10.64 2.13 -12.78
CA GLY A 96 -11.08 1.48 -13.99
C GLY A 96 -9.95 1.13 -14.97
N LEU A 97 -8.71 1.41 -14.60
CA LEU A 97 -7.55 1.00 -15.37
C LEU A 97 -7.42 -0.52 -15.35
N LYS A 98 -7.10 -1.07 -16.50
CA LYS A 98 -6.87 -2.51 -16.65
C LYS A 98 -5.40 -2.78 -16.91
N PRO A 99 -4.87 -3.89 -16.41
CA PRO A 99 -3.50 -4.27 -16.72
C PRO A 99 -3.35 -4.53 -18.24
N HIS A 100 -2.14 -4.31 -18.72
CA HIS A 100 -1.78 -4.66 -20.09
C HIS A 100 -1.93 -6.17 -20.32
N THR A 101 -2.32 -6.54 -21.54
CA THR A 101 -2.56 -7.94 -21.92
C THR A 101 -1.38 -8.61 -22.61
N ASP A 102 -0.32 -7.84 -22.87
CA ASP A 102 0.91 -8.26 -23.55
C ASP A 102 2.00 -8.79 -22.61
N VAL A 103 1.64 -9.08 -21.35
CA VAL A 103 2.52 -9.76 -20.40
C VAL A 103 2.74 -11.20 -20.84
N LEU A 104 4.02 -11.60 -20.94
CA LEU A 104 4.41 -12.93 -21.38
C LEU A 104 4.36 -13.94 -20.23
N LYS A 105 4.14 -15.22 -20.57
CA LYS A 105 4.15 -16.30 -19.58
C LYS A 105 5.56 -16.81 -19.27
N GLU A 106 6.51 -16.49 -20.13
CA GLU A 106 7.91 -16.91 -20.03
C GLU A 106 8.82 -15.69 -19.97
N PHE A 107 10.05 -15.88 -19.49
CA PHE A 107 11.06 -14.83 -19.46
C PHE A 107 11.25 -14.21 -20.87
N PRO A 108 11.30 -12.88 -21.02
CA PRO A 108 11.47 -11.85 -19.98
C PRO A 108 10.18 -11.37 -19.29
N TYR A 109 9.07 -12.00 -19.47
CA TYR A 109 7.74 -11.73 -18.88
C TYR A 109 7.09 -10.41 -19.31
N LEU A 110 7.85 -9.43 -19.76
CA LEU A 110 7.36 -8.15 -20.29
C LEU A 110 7.30 -8.20 -21.82
N GLY A 111 6.22 -7.68 -22.38
CA GLY A 111 6.07 -7.53 -23.81
C GLY A 111 6.99 -6.46 -24.41
N THR A 112 6.86 -6.26 -25.71
CA THR A 112 7.61 -5.20 -26.42
C THR A 112 7.25 -3.83 -25.86
N PRO A 113 8.22 -2.91 -25.67
CA PRO A 113 7.93 -1.55 -25.24
C PRO A 113 6.92 -0.86 -26.16
N HIS A 114 5.95 -0.19 -25.54
CA HIS A 114 4.97 0.58 -26.30
C HIS A 114 5.64 1.81 -26.92
N SER A 115 5.38 2.06 -28.18
CA SER A 115 5.80 3.32 -28.83
C SER A 115 5.05 4.50 -28.19
N LYS A 116 5.73 5.62 -28.03
CA LYS A 116 5.12 6.88 -27.61
C LYS A 116 4.25 7.45 -28.71
#